data_e9f76db7f669a3b95b700339427e0433
#
_entry.id   e9f76db7f669a3b95b700339427e0433
#
_cell.length_a   1.000
_cell.length_b   1.000
_cell.length_c   1.000
_cell.angle_alpha   90.00
_cell.angle_beta   90.00
_cell.angle_gamma   90.00
#
_symmetry.space_group_name_H-M   'P 1'
#
loop_
_entity.id
_entity.type
_entity.pdbx_description
1 polymer ?
#
loop_
_entity_poly.entity_id
_entity_poly.type
_entity_poly.pdbx_seq_one_letter_code
_entity_poly.pdbx_strand_id
1 'polypeptide(L)'
;MTLTVTNYPFRDRWNDCLVRRAQYTGPSSYATGGEAIDNIDDFGWGETHTLVGTITDGTTQHHLYLNYATQRIMVFLAAGTQVTNGTNLSTFIGQIVATGK
;
A
#
# COMPACT_ATOMS: atom_id res chain seq x y z
N MET A 1 -6.30 -0.07 7.96
CA MET A 1 -5.78 -0.54 6.68
C MET A 1 -6.03 -2.03 6.55
N THR A 2 -6.50 -2.48 5.42
CA THR A 2 -6.63 -3.89 5.12
C THR A 2 -5.89 -4.20 3.83
N LEU A 3 -4.95 -5.13 3.90
CA LEU A 3 -4.23 -5.66 2.75
C LEU A 3 -4.65 -7.10 2.52
N THR A 4 -5.11 -7.39 1.29
CA THR A 4 -5.37 -8.76 0.86
C THR A 4 -4.36 -9.10 -0.21
N VAL A 5 -3.35 -9.87 0.16
CA VAL A 5 -2.29 -10.28 -0.75
C VAL A 5 -2.78 -11.48 -1.55
N THR A 6 -2.69 -11.37 -2.88
CA THR A 6 -3.03 -12.47 -3.77
C THR A 6 -1.77 -13.26 -4.08
N ASN A 7 -1.77 -14.53 -3.69
CA ASN A 7 -0.69 -15.43 -4.03
C ASN A 7 -0.92 -15.98 -5.44
N TYR A 8 -0.12 -15.54 -6.38
CA TYR A 8 -0.12 -16.13 -7.72
C TYR A 8 0.67 -17.44 -7.71
N PRO A 9 0.36 -18.38 -8.64
CA PRO A 9 1.11 -19.63 -8.75
C PRO A 9 2.60 -19.40 -9.01
N PHE A 10 2.93 -18.25 -9.59
CA PHE A 10 4.31 -17.84 -9.84
C PHE A 10 4.70 -16.76 -8.86
N ARG A 11 5.86 -16.95 -8.24
CA ARG A 11 6.53 -15.89 -7.49
C ARG A 11 7.49 -15.21 -8.42
N ASP A 12 7.11 -14.02 -8.85
CA ASP A 12 8.00 -13.24 -9.69
C ASP A 12 9.17 -12.74 -8.83
N ARG A 13 10.36 -12.85 -9.41
CA ARG A 13 11.56 -12.33 -8.82
C ARG A 13 12.20 -11.35 -9.79
N TRP A 14 12.68 -10.26 -9.25
CA TRP A 14 13.44 -9.29 -9.98
C TRP A 14 14.61 -8.86 -9.11
N ASN A 15 15.86 -9.14 -9.56
CA ASN A 15 17.08 -8.80 -8.82
C ASN A 15 17.07 -9.30 -7.37
N ASP A 16 16.73 -10.56 -7.16
CA ASP A 16 16.58 -11.17 -5.85
C ASP A 16 15.46 -10.58 -4.97
N CYS A 17 14.67 -9.68 -5.52
CA CYS A 17 13.46 -9.18 -4.86
C CYS A 17 12.26 -10.04 -5.22
N LEU A 18 11.39 -10.24 -4.26
CA LEU A 18 10.08 -10.84 -4.48
C LEU A 18 9.09 -9.75 -4.91
N VAL A 19 8.14 -10.13 -5.75
CA VAL A 19 7.07 -9.23 -6.19
C VAL A 19 5.73 -9.77 -5.69
N ARG A 20 4.91 -8.88 -5.13
CA ARG A 20 3.58 -9.22 -4.63
C ARG A 20 2.57 -8.20 -5.12
N ARG A 21 1.37 -8.70 -5.40
CA ARG A 21 0.20 -7.85 -5.60
C ARG A 21 -0.71 -7.98 -4.39
N ALA A 22 -1.35 -6.88 -4.02
CA ALA A 22 -2.30 -6.89 -2.93
C ALA A 22 -3.47 -5.96 -3.24
N GLN A 23 -4.63 -6.30 -2.71
CA GLN A 23 -5.75 -5.38 -2.66
C GLN A 23 -5.62 -4.57 -1.38
N TYR A 24 -5.75 -3.26 -1.50
CA TYR A 24 -5.67 -2.34 -0.37
C TYR A 24 -7.04 -1.71 -0.15
N THR A 25 -7.48 -1.72 1.10
CA THR A 25 -8.66 -0.95 1.55
C THR A 25 -8.18 0.08 2.56
N GLY A 26 -8.61 1.33 2.39
CA GLY A 26 -8.16 2.41 3.24
C GLY A 26 -8.66 2.29 4.68
N PRO A 27 -7.98 2.96 5.63
CA PRO A 27 -8.40 2.98 7.03
C PRO A 27 -9.59 3.91 7.25
N SER A 28 -10.32 3.69 8.35
CA SER A 28 -11.40 4.58 8.75
C SER A 28 -10.89 5.93 9.24
N SER A 29 -9.62 6.01 9.65
CA SER A 29 -8.98 7.25 10.09
C SER A 29 -7.51 7.21 9.67
N TYR A 30 -7.18 7.99 8.63
CA TYR A 30 -5.82 8.04 8.11
C TYR A 30 -4.89 8.75 9.09
N ALA A 31 -3.74 8.15 9.36
CA ALA A 31 -2.70 8.74 10.19
C ALA A 31 -1.65 9.42 9.31
N THR A 32 -1.30 10.67 9.60
CA THR A 32 -0.22 11.37 8.91
C THR A 32 1.07 10.55 9.00
N GLY A 33 1.75 10.38 7.88
CA GLY A 33 2.93 9.52 7.79
C GLY A 33 2.61 8.11 7.30
N GLY A 34 1.34 7.74 7.23
CA GLY A 34 0.87 6.50 6.64
C GLY A 34 0.58 5.39 7.63
N GLU A 35 0.13 4.27 7.09
CA GLU A 35 -0.23 3.08 7.82
C GLU A 35 0.95 2.10 7.83
N ALA A 36 1.23 1.51 8.99
CA ALA A 36 2.32 0.56 9.13
C ALA A 36 2.06 -0.73 8.33
N ILE A 37 3.09 -1.21 7.65
CA ILE A 37 3.05 -2.50 6.98
C ILE A 37 3.55 -3.56 7.96
N ASP A 38 2.78 -4.64 8.12
CA ASP A 38 3.30 -5.84 8.75
C ASP A 38 3.94 -6.70 7.66
N ASN A 39 5.23 -6.51 7.45
CA ASN A 39 5.94 -7.14 6.34
C ASN A 39 5.84 -8.66 6.33
N ILE A 40 5.94 -9.28 7.50
CA ILE A 40 5.92 -10.74 7.62
C ILE A 40 4.51 -11.27 7.38
N ASP A 41 3.51 -10.71 8.06
CA ASP A 41 2.14 -11.20 7.97
C ASP A 41 1.47 -10.79 6.65
N ASP A 42 1.75 -9.56 6.17
CA ASP A 42 1.12 -9.07 4.94
C ASP A 42 1.77 -9.63 3.68
N PHE A 43 3.09 -9.66 3.61
CA PHE A 43 3.81 -9.99 2.39
C PHE A 43 4.70 -11.24 2.50
N GLY A 44 5.08 -11.65 3.69
CA GLY A 44 5.96 -12.78 3.89
C GLY A 44 7.43 -12.46 3.66
N TRP A 45 7.83 -11.20 3.83
CA TRP A 45 9.23 -10.78 3.74
C TRP A 45 9.61 -9.88 4.92
N GLY A 46 10.91 -9.58 5.05
CA GLY A 46 11.41 -8.77 6.14
C GLY A 46 11.33 -7.28 5.89
N GLU A 47 11.34 -6.85 4.63
CA GLU A 47 11.39 -5.45 4.26
C GLU A 47 10.73 -5.21 2.91
N THR A 48 9.91 -4.17 2.81
CA THR A 48 9.34 -3.71 1.54
C THR A 48 10.29 -2.69 0.91
N HIS A 49 10.69 -2.90 -0.33
CA HIS A 49 11.62 -2.03 -1.05
C HIS A 49 10.91 -1.00 -1.90
N THR A 50 9.85 -1.39 -2.59
CA THR A 50 9.02 -0.49 -3.38
C THR A 50 7.55 -0.85 -3.20
N LEU A 51 6.69 0.14 -3.36
CA LEU A 51 5.25 -0.07 -3.35
C LEU A 51 4.62 1.08 -4.11
N VAL A 52 3.75 0.75 -5.05
CA VAL A 52 2.96 1.72 -5.80
C VAL A 52 1.56 1.20 -5.97
N GLY A 53 0.60 2.10 -6.08
CA GLY A 53 -0.77 1.75 -6.33
C GLY A 53 -1.69 2.95 -6.32
N THR A 54 -2.96 2.67 -6.56
CA THR A 54 -4.02 3.68 -6.51
C THR A 54 -5.23 3.09 -5.84
N ILE A 55 -5.99 3.96 -5.17
CA ILE A 55 -7.28 3.59 -4.58
C ILE A 55 -8.35 4.57 -5.02
N THR A 56 -9.58 4.11 -5.11
CA THR A 56 -10.71 4.93 -5.53
C THR A 56 -11.99 4.52 -4.79
N ASP A 57 -12.87 5.48 -4.60
CA ASP A 57 -14.24 5.23 -4.14
C ASP A 57 -15.25 5.23 -5.30
N GLY A 58 -14.76 5.25 -6.55
CA GLY A 58 -15.56 5.37 -7.76
C GLY A 58 -15.69 6.79 -8.28
N THR A 59 -15.36 7.79 -7.48
CA THR A 59 -15.44 9.21 -7.84
C THR A 59 -14.09 9.89 -7.74
N THR A 60 -13.37 9.65 -6.65
CA THR A 60 -12.07 10.26 -6.35
C THR A 60 -11.00 9.20 -6.37
N GLN A 61 -9.81 9.53 -6.87
CA GLN A 61 -8.67 8.63 -6.91
C GLN A 61 -7.53 9.22 -6.10
N HIS A 62 -6.91 8.38 -5.27
CA HIS A 62 -5.71 8.71 -4.51
C HIS A 62 -4.57 7.79 -4.92
N HIS A 63 -3.33 8.28 -4.72
CA HIS A 63 -2.12 7.53 -5.00
C HIS A 63 -1.51 6.98 -3.71
N LEU A 64 -0.93 5.78 -3.81
CA LEU A 64 -0.26 5.13 -2.70
C LEU A 64 1.24 5.12 -2.95
N TYR A 65 2.01 5.45 -1.92
CA TYR A 65 3.47 5.45 -1.95
C TYR A 65 4.02 4.80 -0.69
N LEU A 66 5.20 4.21 -0.83
CA LEU A 66 5.93 3.67 0.30
C LEU A 66 6.78 4.76 0.95
N ASN A 67 6.65 4.90 2.26
CA ASN A 67 7.70 5.54 3.05
C ASN A 67 8.67 4.44 3.46
N TYR A 68 9.78 4.35 2.76
CA TYR A 68 10.74 3.27 2.96
C TYR A 68 11.35 3.27 4.36
N ALA A 69 11.68 4.45 4.87
CA ALA A 69 12.35 4.59 6.16
C ALA A 69 11.49 4.11 7.33
N THR A 70 10.17 4.29 7.24
CA THR A 70 9.24 3.91 8.31
C THR A 70 8.44 2.65 7.99
N GLN A 71 8.58 2.11 6.77
CA GLN A 71 7.80 0.96 6.29
C GLN A 71 6.30 1.19 6.43
N ARG A 72 5.84 2.33 5.91
CA ARG A 72 4.43 2.73 5.95
C ARG A 72 3.91 3.02 4.55
N ILE A 73 2.62 2.77 4.36
CA ILE A 73 1.92 3.15 3.13
C ILE A 73 1.33 4.53 3.34
N MET A 74 1.75 5.49 2.52
CA MET A 74 1.22 6.85 2.55
C MET A 74 0.23 7.05 1.41
N VAL A 75 -0.81 7.85 1.67
CA VAL A 75 -1.86 8.15 0.71
C VAL A 75 -1.78 9.63 0.32
N PHE A 76 -1.73 9.89 -0.98
CA PHE A 76 -1.63 11.23 -1.54
C PHE A 76 -2.81 11.54 -2.45
N LEU A 77 -3.26 12.79 -2.41
CA LEU A 77 -4.22 13.31 -3.36
C LEU A 77 -3.60 13.35 -4.77
N ALA A 78 -4.44 13.38 -5.80
CA ALA A 78 -3.96 13.48 -7.18
C ALA A 78 -3.11 14.74 -7.41
N ALA A 79 -3.32 15.79 -6.62
CA ALA A 79 -2.53 17.03 -6.68
C ALA A 79 -1.14 16.90 -6.04
N GLY A 80 -0.83 15.78 -5.39
CA GLY A 80 0.48 15.53 -4.78
C GLY A 80 0.58 15.88 -3.30
N THR A 81 -0.51 16.27 -2.66
CA THR A 81 -0.54 16.56 -1.22
C THR A 81 -1.00 15.32 -0.45
N GLN A 82 -0.35 15.04 0.67
CA GLN A 82 -0.78 13.92 1.52
C GLN A 82 -2.19 14.15 2.05
N VAL A 83 -2.96 13.05 2.14
CA VAL A 83 -4.31 13.07 2.71
C VAL A 83 -4.26 13.58 4.15
N THR A 84 -5.24 14.39 4.52
CA THR A 84 -5.32 14.98 5.85
C THR A 84 -5.47 13.92 6.95
N ASN A 85 -4.80 14.12 8.06
CA ASN A 85 -4.92 13.25 9.24
C ASN A 85 -6.38 13.11 9.66
N GLY A 86 -6.81 11.89 9.95
CA GLY A 86 -8.17 11.60 10.37
C GLY A 86 -9.17 11.36 9.25
N THR A 87 -8.76 11.50 7.99
CA THR A 87 -9.65 11.26 6.84
C THR A 87 -10.10 9.80 6.81
N ASN A 88 -11.41 9.60 6.61
CA ASN A 88 -11.97 8.26 6.46
C ASN A 88 -11.77 7.79 5.01
N LEU A 89 -11.00 6.75 4.85
CA LEU A 89 -10.69 6.14 3.55
C LEU A 89 -11.28 4.72 3.42
N SER A 90 -12.21 4.35 4.31
CA SER A 90 -12.75 2.99 4.35
C SER A 90 -13.54 2.59 3.10
N THR A 91 -14.01 3.56 2.32
CA THR A 91 -14.68 3.32 1.04
C THR A 91 -13.75 3.28 -0.16
N PHE A 92 -12.47 3.56 0.05
CA PHE A 92 -11.46 3.54 -1.01
C PHE A 92 -10.82 2.15 -1.09
N ILE A 93 -10.76 1.61 -2.29
CA ILE A 93 -10.21 0.30 -2.57
C ILE A 93 -9.37 0.35 -3.85
N GLY A 94 -8.35 -0.45 -3.93
CA GLY A 94 -7.51 -0.54 -5.12
C GLY A 94 -6.44 -1.60 -5.01
N GLN A 95 -5.57 -1.60 -6.00
CA GLN A 95 -4.50 -2.59 -6.11
C GLN A 95 -3.16 -1.92 -5.88
N ILE A 96 -2.27 -2.64 -5.21
CA ILE A 96 -0.88 -2.26 -5.07
C ILE A 96 0.03 -3.34 -5.63
N VAL A 97 1.20 -2.92 -6.07
CA VAL A 97 2.31 -3.81 -6.42
C VAL A 97 3.47 -3.43 -5.53
N ALA A 98 4.05 -4.43 -4.86
CA ALA A 98 5.16 -4.20 -3.95
C ALA A 98 6.29 -5.17 -4.25
N THR A 99 7.52 -4.72 -4.01
CA THR A 99 8.70 -5.58 -4.04
C THR A 99 9.35 -5.57 -2.68
N GLY A 100 9.99 -6.68 -2.32
CA GLY A 100 10.65 -6.81 -1.03
C GLY A 100 11.54 -8.03 -0.94
N LYS A 101 12.14 -8.17 0.22
CA LYS A 101 13.12 -9.24 0.43
C LYS A 101 13.10 -9.77 1.86
#